data_8afa02993c973d4b6415244d8d6ee672
#
_entry.id   8afa02993c973d4b6415244d8d6ee672
#
_cell.length_a   1.000
_cell.length_b   1.000
_cell.length_c   1.000
_cell.angle_alpha   90.00
_cell.angle_beta   90.00
_cell.angle_gamma   90.00
#
_symmetry.space_group_name_H-M   'P 1'
#
loop_
_entity.id
_entity.type
_entity.pdbx_description
1 polymer ?
#
loop_
_entity_poly.entity_id
_entity_poly.type
_entity_poly.pdbx_seq_one_letter_code
_entity_poly.pdbx_strand_id
1 'polypeptide(L)'
;MKLINYIMASVLFLSATLLGSCSEEETTLSKAVLASASELNFEAEGAQPKTITVYADADWVMEDLPDWIMVSPATGNGTMDVTVSVTDNMRDGAKDNPRKATIVFKGCTLASRAEVIVSQEGDKYRDCREYTVDELPALEDETVVSVPEALVTAVTTSGCVVTDADYAVNMFLQTTTAVNVGDKVAVKGTKNTDTHSLPYVACDEARVVSEGNNVDYPEAHDVTAEVDSYTSDSREWISASGVLSGSNITIDGAVNSVSIIDAPESLNLSALNGHRVTVYGYFDGVAAPALRIQAARIEDKGVVEVIYFADDFEWLLPWAENSGAGQTVENDGTGDAPQIYSAKNDEGQTAAEALLARGYGLEESRGASIYLQKCYLKFGKTDYQAGLTLPPVDGIPEGEKVMLSFDWAPMVGGTRKFDPVQLIITVTNGSKTVEMNPIGHNFVNTVDKLEWLHADVVLEGVSITKDTRITIKSDAWGETAATSGSSVYRRWFIDNIKLSRAN
;
A
#
# COMPACT_ATOMS: atom_id res chain seq x y z
N MET A 1 -24.83 -12.67 5.16
CA MET A 1 -26.24 -13.15 5.12
C MET A 1 -26.93 -13.28 6.48
N LYS A 2 -26.25 -13.47 7.62
CA LYS A 2 -26.91 -13.52 8.96
C LYS A 2 -27.19 -12.15 9.60
N LEU A 3 -26.48 -11.09 9.23
CA LEU A 3 -26.67 -9.74 9.82
C LEU A 3 -27.85 -8.98 9.21
N ILE A 4 -28.14 -9.22 7.92
CA ILE A 4 -29.27 -8.57 7.21
C ILE A 4 -30.62 -9.09 7.71
N ASN A 5 -30.69 -10.35 8.15
CA ASN A 5 -31.91 -10.93 8.69
C ASN A 5 -32.27 -10.38 10.08
N TYR A 6 -31.30 -9.90 10.86
CA TYR A 6 -31.58 -9.27 12.17
C TYR A 6 -32.08 -7.83 12.06
N ILE A 7 -31.65 -7.11 11.02
CA ILE A 7 -32.10 -5.71 10.77
C ILE A 7 -33.54 -5.72 10.23
N MET A 8 -33.90 -6.67 9.36
CA MET A 8 -35.29 -6.82 8.88
C MET A 8 -36.24 -7.29 9.97
N ALA A 9 -35.81 -8.14 10.90
CA ALA A 9 -36.62 -8.59 12.02
C ALA A 9 -36.87 -7.48 13.06
N SER A 10 -35.90 -6.56 13.27
CA SER A 10 -36.07 -5.44 14.19
C SER A 10 -36.98 -4.33 13.65
N VAL A 11 -37.01 -4.11 12.33
CA VAL A 11 -37.93 -3.15 11.70
C VAL A 11 -39.37 -3.68 11.69
N LEU A 12 -39.56 -4.99 11.53
CA LEU A 12 -40.89 -5.60 11.62
C LEU A 12 -41.44 -5.66 13.06
N PHE A 13 -40.56 -5.73 14.08
CA PHE A 13 -41.02 -5.75 15.49
C PHE A 13 -41.37 -4.36 16.02
N LEU A 14 -40.79 -3.29 15.47
CA LEU A 14 -41.09 -1.91 15.84
C LEU A 14 -42.42 -1.43 15.22
N SER A 15 -42.84 -2.03 14.11
CA SER A 15 -44.15 -1.73 13.49
C SER A 15 -45.34 -2.48 14.12
N ALA A 16 -45.07 -3.54 14.90
CA ALA A 16 -46.13 -4.33 15.54
C ALA A 16 -46.51 -3.84 16.96
N THR A 17 -45.68 -2.96 17.58
CA THR A 17 -45.97 -2.43 18.94
C THR A 17 -46.74 -1.10 18.94
N LEU A 18 -47.05 -0.54 17.75
CA LEU A 18 -47.86 0.68 17.64
C LEU A 18 -49.35 0.44 17.36
N LEU A 19 -49.82 -0.82 17.36
CA LEU A 19 -51.24 -1.16 17.13
C LEU A 19 -51.99 -1.55 18.39
N GLY A 20 -51.51 -1.16 19.55
CA GLY A 20 -52.13 -1.53 20.83
C GLY A 20 -52.40 -0.37 21.76
N SER A 21 -53.13 0.66 21.32
CA SER A 21 -53.80 1.59 22.20
C SER A 21 -55.01 2.22 21.47
N CYS A 22 -56.06 1.45 21.34
CA CYS A 22 -57.39 2.01 21.08
C CYS A 22 -58.04 2.32 22.39
N SER A 23 -58.07 3.59 22.77
CA SER A 23 -59.19 4.14 23.57
C SER A 23 -59.34 5.62 23.24
N GLU A 24 -60.42 5.90 22.50
CA GLU A 24 -61.19 7.13 22.51
C GLU A 24 -60.47 8.49 22.50
N GLU A 25 -59.90 8.87 21.36
CA GLU A 25 -59.86 10.24 20.86
C GLU A 25 -59.96 10.26 19.33
N GLU A 26 -61.13 9.89 18.82
CA GLU A 26 -61.44 9.97 17.39
C GLU A 26 -61.56 11.41 16.85
N THR A 27 -61.22 12.42 17.63
CA THR A 27 -61.50 13.82 17.23
C THR A 27 -60.32 14.59 16.68
N THR A 28 -59.10 14.06 16.67
CA THR A 28 -57.91 14.82 16.21
C THR A 28 -57.32 14.35 14.87
N LEU A 29 -57.60 13.14 14.42
CA LEU A 29 -57.15 12.63 13.11
C LEU A 29 -58.04 13.04 11.94
N SER A 30 -59.31 13.42 12.21
CA SER A 30 -60.31 13.77 11.18
C SER A 30 -60.07 15.11 10.45
N LYS A 31 -58.93 15.76 10.68
CA LYS A 31 -58.56 17.04 10.01
C LYS A 31 -57.15 17.07 9.51
N ALA A 32 -56.46 15.93 9.42
CA ALA A 32 -55.12 15.85 8.89
C ALA A 32 -55.13 16.09 7.37
N VAL A 33 -54.12 16.76 6.88
CA VAL A 33 -53.80 16.85 5.44
C VAL A 33 -52.53 16.11 5.20
N LEU A 34 -52.52 15.18 4.24
CA LEU A 34 -51.40 14.40 3.83
C LEU A 34 -51.20 14.47 2.29
N ALA A 35 -50.03 14.27 1.81
CA ALA A 35 -49.75 14.18 0.38
C ALA A 35 -49.20 12.79 0.02
N SER A 36 -49.53 12.28 -1.18
CA SER A 36 -49.07 10.99 -1.67
C SER A 36 -47.57 10.98 -1.99
N ALA A 37 -46.91 12.14 -2.07
CA ALA A 37 -45.48 12.30 -2.29
C ALA A 37 -44.94 13.39 -1.37
N SER A 38 -43.70 13.20 -0.89
CA SER A 38 -42.97 14.21 -0.10
C SER A 38 -42.02 15.05 -0.97
N GLU A 39 -41.73 14.59 -2.19
CA GLU A 39 -40.82 15.26 -3.11
C GLU A 39 -41.25 15.05 -4.56
N LEU A 40 -41.08 16.11 -5.40
CA LEU A 40 -41.30 16.10 -6.84
C LEU A 40 -40.09 16.72 -7.53
N ASN A 41 -39.47 15.95 -8.43
CA ASN A 41 -38.31 16.40 -9.20
C ASN A 41 -38.70 16.65 -10.64
N PHE A 42 -38.31 17.78 -11.20
CA PHE A 42 -38.63 18.21 -12.57
C PHE A 42 -37.34 18.48 -13.35
N GLU A 43 -37.39 18.21 -14.66
CA GLU A 43 -36.37 18.59 -15.61
C GLU A 43 -36.34 20.12 -15.83
N ALA A 44 -35.22 20.64 -16.29
CA ALA A 44 -35.01 22.08 -16.49
C ALA A 44 -35.96 22.63 -17.57
N GLU A 45 -36.14 21.90 -18.67
CA GLU A 45 -36.96 22.31 -19.83
C GLU A 45 -37.99 21.24 -20.17
N GLY A 46 -39.19 21.69 -20.58
CA GLY A 46 -40.24 20.81 -21.06
C GLY A 46 -40.78 19.84 -19.99
N ALA A 47 -40.59 20.16 -18.75
CA ALA A 47 -40.96 19.30 -17.63
C ALA A 47 -42.45 18.95 -17.67
N GLN A 48 -42.74 17.65 -17.63
CA GLN A 48 -44.13 17.18 -17.65
C GLN A 48 -44.82 17.38 -16.33
N PRO A 49 -46.08 17.83 -16.28
CA PRO A 49 -46.85 17.94 -15.06
C PRO A 49 -46.91 16.61 -14.28
N LYS A 50 -46.82 16.67 -12.96
CA LYS A 50 -46.93 15.52 -12.07
C LYS A 50 -48.16 15.60 -11.20
N THR A 51 -48.91 14.50 -11.08
CA THR A 51 -50.11 14.43 -10.27
C THR A 51 -49.77 13.76 -8.92
N ILE A 52 -50.21 14.38 -7.82
CA ILE A 52 -50.18 13.84 -6.48
C ILE A 52 -51.60 13.85 -5.88
N THR A 53 -51.87 12.96 -4.97
CA THR A 53 -53.13 12.94 -4.20
C THR A 53 -52.94 13.67 -2.88
N VAL A 54 -53.77 14.66 -2.61
CA VAL A 54 -53.93 15.30 -1.30
C VAL A 54 -55.05 14.58 -0.57
N TYR A 55 -54.71 13.94 0.52
CA TYR A 55 -55.64 13.23 1.41
C TYR A 55 -56.14 14.20 2.50
N ALA A 56 -57.41 14.48 2.56
CA ALA A 56 -58.01 15.32 3.57
C ALA A 56 -59.47 14.93 3.83
N ASP A 57 -59.98 15.22 5.01
CA ASP A 57 -61.39 14.99 5.39
C ASP A 57 -62.22 16.28 5.37
N ALA A 58 -61.61 17.42 5.06
CA ALA A 58 -62.25 18.75 5.08
C ALA A 58 -61.58 19.64 4.01
N ASP A 59 -61.96 20.92 4.03
CA ASP A 59 -61.39 21.94 3.13
C ASP A 59 -59.92 22.11 3.41
N TRP A 60 -59.14 22.26 2.31
CA TRP A 60 -57.74 22.61 2.30
C TRP A 60 -57.42 23.67 1.27
N VAL A 61 -56.32 24.40 1.49
CA VAL A 61 -55.86 25.48 0.60
C VAL A 61 -54.34 25.44 0.50
N MET A 62 -53.80 25.80 -0.66
CA MET A 62 -52.39 26.01 -0.86
C MET A 62 -51.95 27.33 -0.23
N GLU A 63 -50.72 27.36 0.34
CA GLU A 63 -50.02 28.60 0.64
C GLU A 63 -49.47 29.26 -0.63
N ASP A 64 -48.96 30.49 -0.49
CA ASP A 64 -48.32 31.24 -1.57
C ASP A 64 -47.22 30.45 -2.26
N LEU A 65 -47.29 30.40 -3.57
CA LEU A 65 -46.33 29.67 -4.41
C LEU A 65 -45.31 30.63 -5.04
N PRO A 66 -44.04 30.17 -5.26
CA PRO A 66 -43.16 30.86 -6.16
C PRO A 66 -43.75 30.91 -7.57
N ASP A 67 -43.45 31.98 -8.31
CA ASP A 67 -44.02 32.24 -9.68
C ASP A 67 -43.72 31.10 -10.68
N TRP A 68 -42.74 30.26 -10.39
CA TRP A 68 -42.34 29.17 -11.28
C TRP A 68 -43.07 27.84 -11.03
N ILE A 69 -43.89 27.74 -9.96
CA ILE A 69 -44.69 26.56 -9.63
C ILE A 69 -46.16 26.88 -9.83
N MET A 70 -46.85 26.01 -10.51
CA MET A 70 -48.32 26.05 -10.69
C MET A 70 -48.92 24.78 -10.08
N VAL A 71 -49.96 24.94 -9.30
CA VAL A 71 -50.70 23.85 -8.69
C VAL A 71 -52.17 23.97 -8.98
N SER A 72 -52.83 22.94 -9.50
CA SER A 72 -54.23 22.93 -9.86
C SER A 72 -54.91 21.62 -9.47
N PRO A 73 -56.02 21.66 -8.70
CA PRO A 73 -56.58 22.85 -8.07
C PRO A 73 -55.74 23.33 -6.89
N ALA A 74 -55.77 24.63 -6.56
CA ALA A 74 -55.09 25.25 -5.42
C ALA A 74 -55.90 25.17 -4.11
N THR A 75 -57.14 24.73 -4.18
CA THR A 75 -58.04 24.51 -3.03
C THR A 75 -58.89 23.27 -3.27
N GLY A 76 -59.28 22.60 -2.23
CA GLY A 76 -60.11 21.41 -2.32
C GLY A 76 -60.93 21.12 -1.07
N ASN A 77 -61.88 20.21 -1.20
CA ASN A 77 -62.64 19.63 -0.11
C ASN A 77 -62.54 18.12 -0.15
N GLY A 78 -62.01 17.52 0.92
CA GLY A 78 -61.74 16.11 0.94
C GLY A 78 -60.52 15.68 0.11
N THR A 79 -60.43 14.38 -0.14
CA THR A 79 -59.29 13.79 -0.90
C THR A 79 -59.44 14.11 -2.39
N MET A 80 -58.39 14.67 -2.99
CA MET A 80 -58.38 15.08 -4.43
C MET A 80 -56.99 14.90 -5.04
N ASP A 81 -56.98 14.67 -6.34
CA ASP A 81 -55.76 14.72 -7.13
C ASP A 81 -55.44 16.17 -7.50
N VAL A 82 -54.15 16.49 -7.39
CA VAL A 82 -53.60 17.81 -7.65
C VAL A 82 -52.47 17.68 -8.63
N THR A 83 -52.52 18.49 -9.72
CA THR A 83 -51.44 18.54 -10.70
C THR A 83 -50.50 19.66 -10.33
N VAL A 84 -49.22 19.32 -10.22
CA VAL A 84 -48.12 20.26 -10.03
C VAL A 84 -47.34 20.38 -11.38
N SER A 85 -47.13 21.59 -11.83
CA SER A 85 -46.34 21.90 -13.02
C SER A 85 -45.37 23.03 -12.71
N VAL A 86 -44.34 23.14 -13.52
CA VAL A 86 -43.30 24.16 -13.36
C VAL A 86 -43.03 24.85 -14.70
N THR A 87 -42.61 26.10 -14.67
CA THR A 87 -42.11 26.79 -15.85
C THR A 87 -40.68 26.33 -16.14
N ASP A 88 -40.23 26.46 -17.42
CA ASP A 88 -38.86 26.16 -17.77
C ASP A 88 -37.85 26.96 -16.93
N ASN A 89 -36.76 26.31 -16.55
CA ASN A 89 -35.68 26.88 -15.73
C ASN A 89 -34.49 27.19 -16.63
N MET A 90 -34.55 28.32 -17.34
CA MET A 90 -33.52 28.73 -18.27
C MET A 90 -32.33 29.32 -17.54
N ARG A 91 -31.13 28.86 -17.92
CA ARG A 91 -29.87 29.35 -17.34
C ARG A 91 -29.63 30.82 -17.72
N ASP A 92 -29.22 31.62 -16.76
CA ASP A 92 -28.70 32.96 -16.95
C ASP A 92 -27.19 32.98 -16.66
N GLY A 93 -26.38 33.03 -17.70
CA GLY A 93 -24.93 33.01 -17.59
C GLY A 93 -24.29 31.61 -17.59
N ALA A 94 -23.06 31.50 -17.10
CA ALA A 94 -22.21 30.29 -17.13
C ALA A 94 -22.50 29.28 -16.00
N LYS A 95 -23.16 29.74 -14.93
CA LYS A 95 -23.41 28.91 -13.74
C LYS A 95 -24.73 28.15 -13.87
N ASP A 96 -24.76 26.95 -13.29
CA ASP A 96 -25.98 26.19 -13.13
C ASP A 96 -26.95 26.89 -12.17
N ASN A 97 -28.27 26.76 -12.42
CA ASN A 97 -29.29 27.43 -11.68
C ASN A 97 -30.43 26.51 -11.20
N PRO A 98 -30.16 25.36 -10.57
CA PRO A 98 -31.22 24.53 -10.01
C PRO A 98 -32.02 25.32 -9.01
N ARG A 99 -33.34 25.03 -8.91
CA ARG A 99 -34.21 25.70 -7.95
C ARG A 99 -35.04 24.73 -7.18
N LYS A 100 -35.39 25.13 -5.94
CA LYS A 100 -36.12 24.31 -4.99
C LYS A 100 -37.07 25.16 -4.19
N ALA A 101 -38.27 24.63 -3.92
CA ALA A 101 -39.24 25.26 -3.04
C ALA A 101 -40.07 24.19 -2.32
N THR A 102 -40.67 24.55 -1.20
CA THR A 102 -41.62 23.71 -0.50
C THR A 102 -43.02 24.23 -0.75
N ILE A 103 -43.91 23.41 -1.29
CA ILE A 103 -45.32 23.70 -1.41
C ILE A 103 -46.05 23.13 -0.22
N VAL A 104 -47.04 23.87 0.31
CA VAL A 104 -47.72 23.54 1.55
C VAL A 104 -49.22 23.50 1.35
N PHE A 105 -49.85 22.36 1.63
CA PHE A 105 -51.28 22.16 1.68
C PHE A 105 -51.74 22.33 3.12
N LYS A 106 -52.58 23.33 3.40
CA LYS A 106 -53.11 23.64 4.72
C LYS A 106 -54.56 23.23 4.85
N GLY A 107 -54.85 22.53 5.92
CA GLY A 107 -56.24 22.29 6.37
C GLY A 107 -56.73 23.35 7.35
N CYS A 108 -57.87 23.09 7.99
CA CYS A 108 -58.57 24.03 8.83
C CYS A 108 -57.89 24.24 10.23
N THR A 109 -56.83 23.57 10.57
CA THR A 109 -56.07 23.77 11.82
C THR A 109 -54.59 24.00 11.54
N LEU A 110 -53.91 24.68 12.48
CA LEU A 110 -52.44 24.95 12.34
C LEU A 110 -51.58 23.66 12.24
N ALA A 111 -52.09 22.56 12.80
CA ALA A 111 -51.39 21.27 12.74
C ALA A 111 -51.72 20.46 11.47
N SER A 112 -52.77 20.88 10.71
CA SER A 112 -53.19 20.18 9.50
C SER A 112 -52.46 20.76 8.29
N ARG A 113 -51.24 20.25 8.01
CA ARG A 113 -50.46 20.67 6.84
C ARG A 113 -49.65 19.51 6.29
N ALA A 114 -49.56 19.47 4.98
CA ALA A 114 -48.65 18.59 4.24
C ALA A 114 -47.66 19.43 3.44
N GLU A 115 -46.40 19.07 3.52
CA GLU A 115 -45.30 19.73 2.82
C GLU A 115 -44.78 18.81 1.71
N VAL A 116 -44.62 19.36 0.52
CA VAL A 116 -44.00 18.66 -0.63
C VAL A 116 -42.90 19.51 -1.17
N ILE A 117 -41.70 18.93 -1.26
CA ILE A 117 -40.54 19.58 -1.82
C ILE A 117 -40.64 19.49 -3.36
N VAL A 118 -40.55 20.63 -4.05
CA VAL A 118 -40.47 20.70 -5.49
C VAL A 118 -39.06 21.13 -5.86
N SER A 119 -38.34 20.25 -6.53
CA SER A 119 -36.99 20.50 -7.04
C SER A 119 -37.04 20.52 -8.57
N GLN A 120 -36.36 21.45 -9.19
CA GLN A 120 -36.21 21.51 -10.65
C GLN A 120 -34.74 21.65 -11.00
N GLU A 121 -34.27 20.82 -11.92
CA GLU A 121 -32.92 20.87 -12.43
C GLU A 121 -32.62 22.23 -13.07
N GLY A 122 -31.36 22.63 -13.04
CA GLY A 122 -30.84 23.74 -13.82
C GLY A 122 -30.64 23.35 -15.28
N ASP A 123 -30.67 24.32 -16.17
CA ASP A 123 -30.36 24.16 -17.59
C ASP A 123 -28.84 24.23 -17.81
N LYS A 124 -28.14 23.31 -17.19
CA LYS A 124 -26.67 23.35 -16.97
C LYS A 124 -25.89 23.33 -18.29
N TYR A 125 -26.33 22.56 -19.25
CA TYR A 125 -25.57 22.32 -20.49
C TYR A 125 -26.19 22.89 -21.74
N ARG A 126 -27.28 23.67 -21.64
CA ARG A 126 -27.85 24.36 -22.80
C ARG A 126 -26.85 25.40 -23.29
N ASP A 127 -26.61 25.39 -24.60
CA ASP A 127 -25.68 26.31 -25.26
C ASP A 127 -24.27 26.31 -24.62
N CYS A 128 -23.90 25.24 -23.89
CA CYS A 128 -22.58 25.10 -23.35
C CYS A 128 -21.56 25.01 -24.48
N ARG A 129 -20.58 25.92 -24.45
CA ARG A 129 -19.46 25.88 -25.39
C ARG A 129 -18.65 24.60 -25.18
N GLU A 130 -18.20 23.99 -26.26
CA GLU A 130 -17.18 22.95 -26.23
C GLU A 130 -15.80 23.55 -25.98
N TYR A 131 -15.03 22.91 -25.10
CA TYR A 131 -13.69 23.28 -24.73
C TYR A 131 -12.73 22.14 -25.03
N THR A 132 -11.48 22.50 -25.33
CA THR A 132 -10.35 21.56 -25.33
C THR A 132 -9.71 21.50 -23.97
N VAL A 133 -8.91 20.46 -23.68
CA VAL A 133 -8.27 20.27 -22.34
C VAL A 133 -7.37 21.45 -21.99
N ASP A 134 -6.65 22.00 -22.96
CA ASP A 134 -5.73 23.14 -22.78
C ASP A 134 -6.42 24.46 -22.42
N GLU A 135 -7.69 24.61 -22.76
CA GLU A 135 -8.48 25.81 -22.41
C GLU A 135 -8.95 25.79 -20.92
N LEU A 136 -9.11 24.58 -20.32
CA LEU A 136 -9.77 24.41 -19.04
C LEU A 136 -9.09 25.13 -17.86
N PRO A 137 -7.75 25.11 -17.71
CA PRO A 137 -7.10 25.75 -16.54
C PRO A 137 -7.36 27.24 -16.44
N ALA A 138 -7.57 27.93 -17.56
CA ALA A 138 -7.78 29.37 -17.61
C ALA A 138 -9.21 29.80 -17.26
N LEU A 139 -10.15 28.86 -17.14
CA LEU A 139 -11.54 29.15 -16.81
C LEU A 139 -11.71 29.47 -15.33
N GLU A 140 -12.69 30.33 -15.03
CA GLU A 140 -13.10 30.59 -13.65
C GLU A 140 -13.74 29.35 -13.03
N ASP A 141 -13.66 29.23 -11.70
CA ASP A 141 -14.35 28.17 -10.97
C ASP A 141 -15.88 28.28 -11.15
N GLU A 142 -16.55 27.15 -11.05
CA GLU A 142 -17.97 26.98 -11.31
C GLU A 142 -18.39 27.18 -12.81
N THR A 143 -17.41 27.31 -13.73
CA THR A 143 -17.71 27.33 -15.17
C THR A 143 -18.18 25.95 -15.61
N VAL A 144 -19.34 25.92 -16.27
CA VAL A 144 -19.89 24.72 -16.89
C VAL A 144 -19.13 24.44 -18.19
N VAL A 145 -18.65 23.22 -18.33
CA VAL A 145 -17.81 22.82 -19.47
C VAL A 145 -18.35 21.57 -20.15
N SER A 146 -18.14 21.50 -21.45
CA SER A 146 -18.34 20.32 -22.31
C SER A 146 -17.04 20.07 -23.06
N VAL A 147 -16.43 18.90 -22.86
CA VAL A 147 -15.21 18.48 -23.56
C VAL A 147 -15.57 17.28 -24.43
N PRO A 148 -15.55 17.42 -25.76
CA PRO A 148 -16.01 16.36 -26.65
C PRO A 148 -15.07 15.17 -26.73
N GLU A 149 -13.78 15.40 -26.51
CA GLU A 149 -12.75 14.36 -26.53
C GLU A 149 -11.55 14.77 -25.68
N ALA A 150 -11.09 13.85 -24.78
CA ALA A 150 -9.87 13.99 -24.00
C ALA A 150 -9.23 12.62 -23.82
N LEU A 151 -7.90 12.51 -23.94
CA LEU A 151 -7.15 11.26 -23.81
C LEU A 151 -6.84 10.96 -22.36
N VAL A 152 -7.25 9.80 -21.86
CA VAL A 152 -6.96 9.32 -20.49
C VAL A 152 -5.51 8.81 -20.43
N THR A 153 -4.74 9.38 -19.50
CA THR A 153 -3.31 9.07 -19.31
C THR A 153 -2.98 8.50 -17.92
N ALA A 154 -3.86 8.68 -16.93
CA ALA A 154 -3.79 7.98 -15.66
C ALA A 154 -5.20 7.72 -15.12
N VAL A 155 -5.35 6.61 -14.37
CA VAL A 155 -6.61 6.25 -13.73
C VAL A 155 -6.40 6.19 -12.24
N THR A 156 -7.35 6.73 -11.48
CA THR A 156 -7.38 6.69 -10.01
C THR A 156 -8.70 6.11 -9.52
N THR A 157 -8.84 5.84 -8.24
CA THR A 157 -10.10 5.38 -7.65
C THR A 157 -11.18 6.46 -7.61
N SER A 158 -10.81 7.74 -7.77
CA SER A 158 -11.72 8.90 -7.73
C SER A 158 -11.94 9.56 -9.11
N GLY A 159 -11.27 9.07 -10.16
CA GLY A 159 -11.38 9.63 -11.50
C GLY A 159 -10.21 9.26 -12.40
N CYS A 160 -9.87 10.17 -13.31
CA CYS A 160 -8.75 9.98 -14.24
C CYS A 160 -8.05 11.31 -14.56
N VAL A 161 -6.81 11.24 -15.01
CA VAL A 161 -6.11 12.37 -15.60
C VAL A 161 -6.20 12.26 -17.11
N VAL A 162 -6.55 13.37 -17.76
CA VAL A 162 -6.56 13.52 -19.21
C VAL A 162 -5.58 14.58 -19.65
N THR A 163 -5.16 14.49 -20.91
CA THR A 163 -4.20 15.43 -21.50
C THR A 163 -4.73 16.02 -22.81
N ASP A 164 -4.15 17.14 -23.20
CA ASP A 164 -4.31 17.73 -24.54
C ASP A 164 -3.51 16.94 -25.60
N ALA A 165 -3.61 17.38 -26.86
CA ALA A 165 -2.95 16.69 -27.98
C ALA A 165 -1.43 16.69 -27.89
N ASP A 166 -0.84 17.68 -27.26
CA ASP A 166 0.61 17.88 -27.15
C ASP A 166 1.19 17.42 -25.81
N TYR A 167 0.36 16.86 -24.91
CA TYR A 167 0.72 16.45 -23.53
C TYR A 167 1.24 17.59 -22.66
N ALA A 168 0.94 18.83 -23.01
CA ALA A 168 1.40 20.03 -22.31
C ALA A 168 0.49 20.39 -21.12
N VAL A 169 -0.80 20.14 -21.24
CA VAL A 169 -1.81 20.45 -20.23
C VAL A 169 -2.50 19.18 -19.77
N ASN A 170 -2.49 18.98 -18.45
CA ASN A 170 -3.11 17.81 -17.83
C ASN A 170 -4.21 18.27 -16.86
N MET A 171 -5.34 17.58 -16.91
CA MET A 171 -6.52 17.91 -16.12
C MET A 171 -7.04 16.67 -15.40
N PHE A 172 -7.36 16.80 -14.12
CA PHE A 172 -8.06 15.75 -13.41
C PHE A 172 -9.57 15.82 -13.66
N LEU A 173 -10.15 14.71 -14.06
CA LEU A 173 -11.58 14.50 -14.20
C LEU A 173 -12.06 13.67 -13.01
N GLN A 174 -12.80 14.30 -12.11
CA GLN A 174 -13.45 13.60 -11.01
C GLN A 174 -14.72 12.91 -11.56
N THR A 175 -14.68 11.58 -11.64
CA THR A 175 -15.78 10.77 -12.19
C THR A 175 -15.80 9.38 -11.59
N THR A 176 -16.97 8.77 -11.57
CA THR A 176 -17.18 7.35 -11.21
C THR A 176 -17.29 6.45 -12.44
N THR A 177 -17.23 7.02 -13.65
CA THR A 177 -17.24 6.24 -14.89
C THR A 177 -15.94 5.43 -15.00
N ALA A 178 -16.07 4.12 -15.20
CA ALA A 178 -14.93 3.26 -15.42
C ALA A 178 -14.27 3.57 -16.77
N VAL A 179 -12.97 3.86 -16.73
CA VAL A 179 -12.13 4.17 -17.89
C VAL A 179 -10.79 3.48 -17.77
N ASN A 180 -10.07 3.34 -18.89
CA ASN A 180 -8.71 2.82 -18.93
C ASN A 180 -7.75 3.85 -19.51
N VAL A 181 -6.47 3.70 -19.22
CA VAL A 181 -5.43 4.47 -19.91
C VAL A 181 -5.50 4.17 -21.42
N GLY A 182 -5.48 5.22 -22.22
CA GLY A 182 -5.66 5.12 -23.67
C GLY A 182 -7.11 5.23 -24.15
N ASP A 183 -8.08 5.33 -23.24
CA ASP A 183 -9.44 5.69 -23.65
C ASP A 183 -9.51 7.19 -23.96
N LYS A 184 -10.33 7.56 -24.95
CA LYS A 184 -10.77 8.92 -25.16
C LYS A 184 -12.16 9.07 -24.57
N VAL A 185 -12.34 10.12 -23.80
CA VAL A 185 -13.60 10.38 -23.09
C VAL A 185 -14.19 11.72 -23.51
N ALA A 186 -15.52 11.76 -23.64
CA ALA A 186 -16.29 12.98 -23.69
C ALA A 186 -16.88 13.23 -22.31
N VAL A 187 -16.78 14.47 -21.81
CA VAL A 187 -17.27 14.82 -20.48
C VAL A 187 -18.07 16.10 -20.48
N LYS A 188 -19.02 16.17 -19.56
CA LYS A 188 -19.70 17.39 -19.15
C LYS A 188 -19.58 17.53 -17.65
N GLY A 189 -19.31 18.72 -17.17
CA GLY A 189 -19.09 18.95 -15.76
C GLY A 189 -18.92 20.41 -15.41
N THR A 190 -18.34 20.64 -14.25
CA THR A 190 -18.03 21.97 -13.73
C THR A 190 -16.55 22.05 -13.41
N LYS A 191 -15.87 23.07 -13.96
CA LYS A 191 -14.46 23.35 -13.63
C LYS A 191 -14.41 23.94 -12.22
N ASN A 192 -13.47 23.44 -11.44
CA ASN A 192 -13.18 23.90 -10.08
C ASN A 192 -11.67 23.89 -9.82
N THR A 193 -11.28 24.41 -8.68
CA THR A 193 -9.90 24.36 -8.16
C THR A 193 -9.92 23.63 -6.83
N ASP A 194 -9.00 22.69 -6.62
CA ASP A 194 -8.91 21.89 -5.40
C ASP A 194 -8.19 22.64 -4.26
N THR A 195 -8.06 21.97 -3.11
CA THR A 195 -7.40 22.55 -1.93
C THR A 195 -5.89 22.75 -2.09
N HIS A 196 -5.30 22.19 -3.15
CA HIS A 196 -3.89 22.34 -3.52
C HIS A 196 -3.69 23.36 -4.65
N SER A 197 -4.73 24.12 -4.97
CA SER A 197 -4.75 25.13 -6.05
C SER A 197 -4.61 24.53 -7.45
N LEU A 198 -4.93 23.26 -7.63
CA LEU A 198 -4.88 22.59 -8.93
C LEU A 198 -6.27 22.52 -9.55
N PRO A 199 -6.40 22.85 -10.85
CA PRO A 199 -7.69 22.80 -11.53
C PRO A 199 -8.15 21.35 -11.77
N TYR A 200 -9.47 21.12 -11.70
CA TYR A 200 -10.11 19.85 -12.02
C TYR A 200 -11.52 20.06 -12.58
N VAL A 201 -12.08 19.03 -13.19
CA VAL A 201 -13.49 19.02 -13.61
C VAL A 201 -14.26 18.01 -12.75
N ALA A 202 -15.28 18.50 -12.04
CA ALA A 202 -16.29 17.63 -11.43
C ALA A 202 -17.27 17.21 -12.52
N CYS A 203 -17.20 15.94 -12.96
CA CYS A 203 -17.99 15.44 -14.07
C CYS A 203 -19.38 15.02 -13.61
N ASP A 204 -20.42 15.56 -14.25
CA ASP A 204 -21.79 15.05 -14.12
C ASP A 204 -22.05 13.91 -15.11
N GLU A 205 -21.40 14.00 -16.28
CA GLU A 205 -21.45 13.02 -17.35
C GLU A 205 -20.04 12.71 -17.84
N ALA A 206 -19.69 11.45 -17.96
CA ALA A 206 -18.49 11.00 -18.64
C ALA A 206 -18.80 9.75 -19.45
N ARG A 207 -18.36 9.70 -20.70
CA ARG A 207 -18.53 8.53 -21.56
C ARG A 207 -17.30 8.27 -22.41
N VAL A 208 -16.95 7.00 -22.59
CA VAL A 208 -15.88 6.59 -23.50
C VAL A 208 -16.34 6.81 -24.96
N VAL A 209 -15.49 7.48 -25.72
CA VAL A 209 -15.69 7.78 -27.14
C VAL A 209 -14.93 6.80 -28.01
N SER A 210 -13.69 6.48 -27.63
CA SER A 210 -12.87 5.45 -28.25
C SER A 210 -11.93 4.82 -27.24
N GLU A 211 -11.54 3.57 -27.46
CA GLU A 211 -10.72 2.77 -26.56
C GLU A 211 -9.37 2.41 -27.19
N GLY A 212 -8.37 2.14 -26.36
CA GLY A 212 -7.09 1.55 -26.78
C GLY A 212 -6.22 2.47 -27.64
N ASN A 213 -6.36 3.78 -27.49
CA ASN A 213 -5.50 4.74 -28.17
C ASN A 213 -4.08 4.69 -27.54
N ASN A 214 -3.07 4.92 -28.38
CA ASN A 214 -1.69 5.01 -27.90
C ASN A 214 -1.50 6.23 -27.00
N VAL A 215 -0.73 6.04 -25.91
CA VAL A 215 -0.33 7.12 -25.01
C VAL A 215 1.18 7.26 -25.06
N ASP A 216 1.66 8.34 -25.69
CA ASP A 216 3.06 8.64 -25.86
C ASP A 216 3.52 9.63 -24.78
N TYR A 217 3.79 9.11 -23.56
CA TYR A 217 4.24 9.95 -22.45
C TYR A 217 5.53 10.67 -22.81
N PRO A 218 5.62 11.99 -22.55
CA PRO A 218 6.89 12.71 -22.67
C PRO A 218 7.90 12.22 -21.63
N GLU A 219 9.13 12.72 -21.71
CA GLU A 219 10.12 12.52 -20.63
C GLU A 219 9.59 13.17 -19.34
N ALA A 220 9.57 12.40 -18.26
CA ALA A 220 9.09 12.88 -16.97
C ALA A 220 10.14 13.76 -16.29
N HIS A 221 9.71 14.85 -15.66
CA HIS A 221 10.58 15.62 -14.78
C HIS A 221 10.88 14.78 -13.52
N ASP A 222 12.12 14.40 -13.32
CA ASP A 222 12.54 13.64 -12.12
C ASP A 222 12.71 14.56 -10.93
N VAL A 223 11.74 14.51 -10.00
CA VAL A 223 11.70 15.33 -8.79
C VAL A 223 12.35 14.65 -7.58
N THR A 224 13.02 13.51 -7.76
CA THR A 224 13.62 12.74 -6.65
C THR A 224 14.54 13.59 -5.78
N ALA A 225 15.42 14.37 -6.39
CA ALA A 225 16.35 15.24 -5.67
C ALA A 225 15.70 16.55 -5.15
N GLU A 226 14.51 16.89 -5.63
CA GLU A 226 13.82 18.13 -5.38
C GLU A 226 12.57 17.97 -4.50
N VAL A 227 12.28 16.76 -4.04
CA VAL A 227 11.02 16.41 -3.34
C VAL A 227 10.69 17.31 -2.15
N ASP A 228 11.70 17.85 -1.48
CA ASP A 228 11.54 18.72 -0.32
C ASP A 228 11.15 20.17 -0.69
N SER A 229 11.36 20.56 -1.93
CA SER A 229 11.13 21.95 -2.40
C SER A 229 10.24 22.04 -3.64
N TYR A 230 9.95 20.92 -4.29
CA TYR A 230 9.17 20.91 -5.51
C TYR A 230 7.72 21.36 -5.28
N THR A 231 7.25 22.23 -6.14
CA THR A 231 5.87 22.70 -6.20
C THR A 231 5.54 23.14 -7.63
N SER A 232 4.29 23.01 -8.03
CA SER A 232 3.78 23.45 -9.32
C SER A 232 2.34 23.95 -9.16
N ASP A 233 1.90 24.83 -10.05
CA ASP A 233 0.52 25.31 -10.19
C ASP A 233 -0.28 24.49 -11.22
N SER A 234 0.33 23.46 -11.79
CA SER A 234 -0.26 22.57 -12.78
C SER A 234 0.02 21.09 -12.45
N ARG A 235 -0.74 20.19 -13.09
CA ARG A 235 -0.53 18.74 -12.97
C ARG A 235 0.57 18.31 -13.93
N GLU A 236 1.81 18.62 -13.58
CA GLU A 236 2.97 18.23 -14.38
C GLU A 236 3.20 16.72 -14.37
N TRP A 237 3.71 16.21 -15.50
CA TRP A 237 4.16 14.83 -15.61
C TRP A 237 5.54 14.67 -14.96
N ILE A 238 5.57 13.99 -13.83
CA ILE A 238 6.76 13.85 -12.98
C ILE A 238 7.10 12.38 -12.73
N SER A 239 8.32 12.15 -12.29
CA SER A 239 8.76 10.88 -11.72
C SER A 239 9.48 11.08 -10.39
N ALA A 240 9.45 10.05 -9.54
CA ALA A 240 10.22 10.01 -8.31
C ALA A 240 10.65 8.58 -8.00
N SER A 241 11.88 8.44 -7.47
CA SER A 241 12.47 7.14 -7.13
C SER A 241 12.73 7.01 -5.64
N GLY A 242 12.39 5.86 -5.06
CA GLY A 242 12.62 5.59 -3.64
C GLY A 242 12.13 4.21 -3.23
N VAL A 243 11.95 3.97 -1.94
CA VAL A 243 11.47 2.71 -1.38
C VAL A 243 9.98 2.81 -1.08
N LEU A 244 9.19 1.93 -1.69
CA LEU A 244 7.73 1.90 -1.49
C LEU A 244 7.37 1.23 -0.16
N SER A 245 6.54 1.91 0.63
CA SER A 245 5.91 1.38 1.83
C SER A 245 4.43 1.77 1.86
N GLY A 246 3.56 0.80 1.64
CA GLY A 246 2.13 1.06 1.41
C GLY A 246 1.91 1.88 0.14
N SER A 247 1.39 3.11 0.28
CA SER A 247 1.26 4.08 -0.82
C SER A 247 2.32 5.19 -0.80
N ASN A 248 3.29 5.13 0.12
CA ASN A 248 4.31 6.16 0.26
C ASN A 248 5.67 5.67 -0.24
N ILE A 249 6.38 6.54 -0.93
CA ILE A 249 7.74 6.30 -1.39
C ILE A 249 8.67 7.18 -0.54
N THR A 250 9.53 6.52 0.22
CA THR A 250 10.58 7.19 1.02
C THR A 250 11.81 7.37 0.17
N ILE A 251 12.37 8.57 0.17
CA ILE A 251 13.56 8.94 -0.59
C ILE A 251 14.73 9.13 0.38
N ASP A 252 15.85 8.49 0.10
CA ASP A 252 17.03 8.54 0.96
C ASP A 252 17.55 9.98 1.11
N GLY A 253 17.63 10.48 2.33
CA GLY A 253 18.12 11.84 2.63
C GLY A 253 17.10 12.95 2.50
N ALA A 254 15.88 12.68 2.03
CA ALA A 254 14.81 13.66 1.96
C ALA A 254 13.97 13.70 3.25
N VAL A 255 13.39 14.86 3.54
CA VAL A 255 12.42 15.06 4.65
C VAL A 255 11.02 14.66 4.21
N ASN A 256 10.64 14.99 2.98
CA ASN A 256 9.36 14.66 2.41
C ASN A 256 9.39 13.28 1.72
N SER A 257 8.28 12.58 1.78
CA SER A 257 7.99 11.39 0.98
C SER A 257 7.20 11.75 -0.28
N VAL A 258 7.03 10.79 -1.19
CA VAL A 258 6.05 10.89 -2.27
C VAL A 258 4.87 9.98 -1.93
N SER A 259 3.66 10.53 -1.93
CA SER A 259 2.43 9.80 -1.64
C SER A 259 1.64 9.54 -2.91
N ILE A 260 1.41 8.28 -3.24
CA ILE A 260 0.56 7.86 -4.36
C ILE A 260 -0.89 7.97 -3.92
N ILE A 261 -1.64 8.85 -4.57
CA ILE A 261 -3.01 9.19 -4.20
C ILE A 261 -3.99 8.37 -5.02
N ASP A 262 -5.03 7.88 -4.37
CA ASP A 262 -6.16 7.19 -5.00
C ASP A 262 -5.72 6.09 -5.99
N ALA A 263 -4.69 5.32 -5.58
CA ALA A 263 -4.09 4.28 -6.41
C ALA A 263 -5.10 3.20 -6.78
N PRO A 264 -5.28 2.89 -8.08
CA PRO A 264 -6.10 1.76 -8.49
C PRO A 264 -5.39 0.42 -8.16
N GLU A 265 -6.15 -0.64 -8.00
CA GLU A 265 -5.61 -1.99 -7.72
C GLU A 265 -4.63 -2.47 -8.82
N SER A 266 -4.80 -1.98 -10.06
CA SER A 266 -3.93 -2.32 -11.19
C SER A 266 -2.46 -1.93 -10.99
N LEU A 267 -2.14 -0.96 -10.14
CA LEU A 267 -0.77 -0.60 -9.79
C LEU A 267 -0.09 -1.61 -8.84
N ASN A 268 -0.86 -2.51 -8.23
CA ASN A 268 -0.37 -3.62 -7.39
C ASN A 268 0.66 -3.22 -6.32
N LEU A 269 0.41 -2.11 -5.63
CA LEU A 269 1.34 -1.55 -4.63
C LEU A 269 1.73 -2.55 -3.54
N SER A 270 0.81 -3.44 -3.16
CA SER A 270 1.05 -4.44 -2.12
C SER A 270 2.17 -5.42 -2.48
N ALA A 271 2.28 -5.81 -3.76
CA ALA A 271 3.35 -6.69 -4.23
C ALA A 271 4.71 -5.97 -4.34
N LEU A 272 4.70 -4.64 -4.43
CA LEU A 272 5.90 -3.81 -4.54
C LEU A 272 6.37 -3.25 -3.18
N ASN A 273 5.70 -3.62 -2.10
CA ASN A 273 6.05 -3.14 -0.76
C ASN A 273 7.47 -3.57 -0.37
N GLY A 274 8.30 -2.61 0.02
CA GLY A 274 9.73 -2.84 0.32
C GLY A 274 10.64 -2.85 -0.91
N HIS A 275 10.11 -2.65 -2.11
CA HIS A 275 10.91 -2.52 -3.32
C HIS A 275 11.38 -1.06 -3.51
N ARG A 276 12.55 -0.90 -4.13
CA ARG A 276 12.92 0.35 -4.76
C ARG A 276 12.13 0.47 -6.05
N VAL A 277 11.41 1.58 -6.20
CA VAL A 277 10.55 1.82 -7.37
C VAL A 277 10.82 3.19 -7.95
N THR A 278 10.47 3.37 -9.22
CA THR A 278 10.27 4.68 -9.83
C THR A 278 8.79 4.81 -10.17
N VAL A 279 8.11 5.76 -9.54
CA VAL A 279 6.73 6.11 -9.88
C VAL A 279 6.74 7.19 -10.94
N TYR A 280 5.80 7.08 -11.89
CA TYR A 280 5.52 8.06 -12.92
C TYR A 280 4.06 8.45 -12.82
N GLY A 281 3.79 9.74 -12.84
CA GLY A 281 2.42 10.24 -12.71
C GLY A 281 2.34 11.75 -12.73
N TYR A 282 1.20 12.25 -12.31
CA TYR A 282 0.89 13.67 -12.33
C TYR A 282 0.97 14.27 -10.94
N PHE A 283 1.65 15.39 -10.82
CA PHE A 283 1.68 16.15 -9.57
C PHE A 283 0.27 16.50 -9.08
N ASP A 284 -0.02 16.22 -7.81
CA ASP A 284 -1.31 16.44 -7.16
C ASP A 284 -1.20 17.32 -5.90
N GLY A 285 -0.20 18.21 -5.88
CA GLY A 285 0.02 19.12 -4.77
C GLY A 285 0.98 18.59 -3.70
N VAL A 286 1.13 19.38 -2.66
CA VAL A 286 1.95 19.05 -1.49
C VAL A 286 1.07 19.11 -0.24
N ALA A 287 1.06 18.00 0.50
CA ALA A 287 0.47 17.91 1.83
C ALA A 287 1.57 17.47 2.80
N ALA A 288 2.30 18.41 3.35
CA ALA A 288 3.49 18.15 4.17
C ALA A 288 3.25 17.10 5.26
N PRO A 289 4.14 16.10 5.41
CA PRO A 289 5.45 15.98 4.78
C PRO A 289 5.46 15.13 3.48
N ALA A 290 4.50 15.27 2.59
CA ALA A 290 4.41 14.47 1.37
C ALA A 290 4.12 15.31 0.12
N LEU A 291 4.88 15.05 -0.96
CA LEU A 291 4.51 15.39 -2.32
C LEU A 291 3.50 14.35 -2.81
N ARG A 292 2.39 14.79 -3.37
CA ARG A 292 1.30 13.92 -3.84
C ARG A 292 1.44 13.67 -5.35
N ILE A 293 1.18 12.43 -5.76
CA ILE A 293 1.22 12.03 -7.16
C ILE A 293 0.03 11.13 -7.52
N GLN A 294 -0.64 11.42 -8.62
CA GLN A 294 -1.61 10.52 -9.26
C GLN A 294 -0.85 9.62 -10.23
N ALA A 295 -0.51 8.42 -9.79
CA ALA A 295 0.36 7.53 -10.53
C ALA A 295 -0.32 6.93 -11.76
N ALA A 296 0.37 6.97 -12.90
CA ALA A 296 0.01 6.29 -14.12
C ALA A 296 0.68 4.92 -14.24
N ARG A 297 1.94 4.82 -13.80
CA ARG A 297 2.71 3.57 -13.81
C ARG A 297 3.80 3.56 -12.75
N ILE A 298 4.23 2.37 -12.38
CA ILE A 298 5.34 2.14 -11.45
C ILE A 298 6.32 1.18 -12.11
N GLU A 299 7.59 1.52 -12.03
CA GLU A 299 8.68 0.67 -12.48
C GLU A 299 9.37 0.05 -11.25
N ASP A 300 9.34 -1.28 -11.18
CA ASP A 300 10.00 -2.04 -10.12
C ASP A 300 11.51 -2.11 -10.36
N LYS A 301 12.31 -1.68 -9.38
CA LYS A 301 13.78 -1.74 -9.39
C LYS A 301 14.31 -2.86 -8.48
N GLY A 302 13.42 -3.68 -7.91
CA GLY A 302 13.73 -4.81 -7.06
C GLY A 302 13.64 -4.53 -5.57
N VAL A 303 13.68 -5.61 -4.79
CA VAL A 303 13.60 -5.56 -3.33
C VAL A 303 14.81 -4.83 -2.76
N VAL A 304 14.58 -3.92 -1.81
CA VAL A 304 15.66 -3.29 -1.05
C VAL A 304 16.02 -4.21 0.10
N GLU A 305 17.21 -4.82 -0.02
CA GLU A 305 17.77 -5.61 1.06
C GLU A 305 18.21 -4.70 2.21
N VAL A 306 17.65 -4.90 3.40
CA VAL A 306 18.10 -4.23 4.62
C VAL A 306 19.06 -5.16 5.34
N ILE A 307 20.34 -4.83 5.34
CA ILE A 307 21.39 -5.60 5.97
C ILE A 307 21.69 -4.99 7.35
N TYR A 308 21.56 -5.78 8.40
CA TYR A 308 21.87 -5.40 9.78
C TYR A 308 23.31 -5.76 10.18
N PHE A 309 23.82 -6.85 9.61
CA PHE A 309 25.17 -7.32 9.83
C PHE A 309 25.63 -8.09 8.59
N ALA A 310 26.91 -7.93 8.22
CA ALA A 310 27.58 -8.75 7.20
C ALA A 310 29.06 -8.91 7.56
N ASP A 311 29.60 -10.09 7.35
CA ASP A 311 31.03 -10.39 7.48
C ASP A 311 31.42 -11.48 6.47
N ASP A 312 32.34 -11.15 5.57
CA ASP A 312 32.93 -12.02 4.56
C ASP A 312 34.31 -12.55 4.99
N PHE A 313 34.72 -12.27 6.21
CA PHE A 313 36.01 -12.62 6.79
C PHE A 313 37.26 -12.18 5.97
N GLU A 314 37.14 -11.37 4.92
CA GLU A 314 38.26 -10.87 4.13
C GLU A 314 39.30 -10.11 4.97
N TRP A 315 38.88 -9.51 6.06
CA TRP A 315 39.75 -8.83 7.03
C TRP A 315 40.71 -9.78 7.76
N LEU A 316 40.53 -11.13 7.72
CA LEU A 316 41.42 -12.12 8.27
C LEU A 316 42.65 -12.39 7.35
N LEU A 317 42.70 -11.82 6.16
CA LEU A 317 43.77 -12.03 5.20
C LEU A 317 45.17 -11.82 5.79
N PRO A 318 45.51 -10.77 6.57
CA PRO A 318 46.83 -10.59 7.15
C PRO A 318 47.24 -11.77 8.10
N TRP A 319 46.32 -12.30 8.86
CA TRP A 319 46.59 -13.47 9.69
C TRP A 319 46.80 -14.74 8.85
N ALA A 320 46.03 -14.89 7.79
CA ALA A 320 46.10 -16.04 6.90
C ALA A 320 47.43 -16.07 6.14
N GLU A 321 47.85 -14.95 5.56
CA GLU A 321 49.11 -14.83 4.82
C GLU A 321 50.31 -15.04 5.73
N ASN A 322 50.32 -14.40 6.89
CA ASN A 322 51.42 -14.48 7.86
C ASN A 322 51.59 -15.88 8.48
N SER A 323 50.51 -16.63 8.56
CA SER A 323 50.48 -17.99 9.18
C SER A 323 50.59 -19.10 8.12
N GLY A 324 50.65 -18.78 6.81
CA GLY A 324 50.64 -19.74 5.73
C GLY A 324 49.32 -20.47 5.54
N ALA A 325 48.22 -19.92 6.03
CA ALA A 325 46.87 -20.40 5.76
C ALA A 325 46.49 -20.06 4.32
N GLY A 326 46.79 -20.94 3.40
CA GLY A 326 46.60 -20.66 1.96
C GLY A 326 45.45 -21.41 1.31
N GLN A 327 44.54 -21.97 2.10
CA GLN A 327 43.43 -22.74 1.56
C GLN A 327 42.45 -21.84 0.83
N THR A 328 41.96 -22.29 -0.28
CA THR A 328 40.92 -21.64 -1.08
C THR A 328 39.70 -22.54 -1.20
N VAL A 329 38.61 -22.02 -1.72
CA VAL A 329 37.36 -22.79 -1.96
C VAL A 329 37.58 -23.97 -2.93
N GLU A 330 38.57 -23.86 -3.82
CA GLU A 330 38.90 -24.93 -4.79
C GLU A 330 39.72 -26.06 -4.15
N ASN A 331 40.25 -25.86 -2.94
CA ASN A 331 40.97 -26.91 -2.24
C ASN A 331 40.01 -28.03 -1.83
N ASP A 332 40.59 -29.22 -1.63
CA ASP A 332 39.85 -30.39 -1.18
C ASP A 332 39.40 -30.34 0.29
N GLY A 333 39.71 -29.23 0.96
CA GLY A 333 39.30 -28.99 2.36
C GLY A 333 40.07 -29.85 3.37
N THR A 334 41.16 -30.49 2.98
CA THR A 334 41.96 -31.38 3.84
C THR A 334 43.24 -30.71 4.36
N GLY A 335 43.57 -29.52 3.91
CA GLY A 335 44.80 -28.83 4.26
C GLY A 335 44.97 -28.54 5.76
N ASP A 336 46.18 -28.52 6.21
CA ASP A 336 46.58 -28.15 7.58
C ASP A 336 46.43 -26.62 7.74
N ALA A 337 45.36 -26.21 8.33
CA ALA A 337 45.12 -24.82 8.69
C ALA A 337 45.65 -24.53 10.10
N PRO A 338 46.24 -23.36 10.35
CA PRO A 338 46.65 -22.97 11.69
C PRO A 338 45.42 -22.76 12.58
N GLN A 339 45.53 -23.06 13.86
CA GLN A 339 44.51 -22.69 14.81
C GLN A 339 44.46 -21.16 14.97
N ILE A 340 43.29 -20.60 15.13
CA ILE A 340 43.09 -19.15 15.33
C ILE A 340 43.90 -18.60 16.52
N TYR A 341 44.21 -19.44 17.49
CA TYR A 341 45.04 -19.08 18.69
C TYR A 341 46.52 -18.98 18.39
N SER A 342 47.00 -19.51 17.28
CA SER A 342 48.38 -19.48 16.85
C SER A 342 48.63 -18.63 15.60
N ALA A 343 47.62 -18.41 14.79
CA ALA A 343 47.69 -17.54 13.63
C ALA A 343 47.79 -16.08 14.07
N LYS A 344 48.87 -15.39 13.65
CA LYS A 344 49.12 -13.99 14.06
C LYS A 344 49.31 -13.10 12.88
N ASN A 345 48.86 -11.85 13.01
CA ASN A 345 49.21 -10.77 12.08
C ASN A 345 50.62 -10.19 12.35
N ASP A 346 51.02 -9.18 11.60
CA ASP A 346 52.33 -8.55 11.76
C ASP A 346 52.56 -7.88 13.11
N GLU A 347 51.48 -7.43 13.76
CA GLU A 347 51.49 -6.83 15.11
C GLU A 347 51.54 -7.89 16.23
N GLY A 348 51.49 -9.17 15.87
CA GLY A 348 51.52 -10.29 16.82
C GLY A 348 50.18 -10.62 17.48
N GLN A 349 49.08 -9.96 17.07
CA GLN A 349 47.75 -10.29 17.53
C GLN A 349 47.29 -11.61 16.92
N THR A 350 46.69 -12.49 17.70
CA THR A 350 46.11 -13.74 17.19
C THR A 350 44.76 -13.50 16.48
N ALA A 351 44.40 -14.38 15.56
CA ALA A 351 43.09 -14.33 14.92
C ALA A 351 41.94 -14.52 15.92
N ALA A 352 42.16 -15.31 16.98
CA ALA A 352 41.19 -15.46 18.07
C ALA A 352 40.95 -14.13 18.80
N GLU A 353 42.04 -13.40 19.16
CA GLU A 353 41.90 -12.07 19.78
C GLU A 353 41.17 -11.08 18.88
N ALA A 354 41.44 -11.12 17.59
CA ALA A 354 40.78 -10.26 16.62
C ALA A 354 39.26 -10.58 16.47
N LEU A 355 38.89 -11.86 16.43
CA LEU A 355 37.48 -12.29 16.43
C LEU A 355 36.76 -11.84 17.71
N LEU A 356 37.35 -12.09 18.86
CA LEU A 356 36.80 -11.67 20.16
C LEU A 356 36.64 -10.14 20.24
N ALA A 357 37.63 -9.37 19.74
CA ALA A 357 37.56 -7.92 19.73
C ALA A 357 36.44 -7.38 18.83
N ARG A 358 36.03 -8.12 17.78
CA ARG A 358 34.88 -7.83 16.94
C ARG A 358 33.54 -8.28 17.54
N GLY A 359 33.56 -8.93 18.72
CA GLY A 359 32.39 -9.37 19.45
C GLY A 359 31.92 -10.79 19.15
N TYR A 360 32.67 -11.55 18.37
CA TYR A 360 32.38 -12.98 18.15
C TYR A 360 32.56 -13.79 19.42
N GLY A 361 31.71 -14.82 19.62
CA GLY A 361 31.91 -15.87 20.58
C GLY A 361 32.51 -17.11 19.92
N LEU A 362 33.56 -17.67 20.51
CA LEU A 362 34.22 -18.88 20.01
C LEU A 362 33.63 -20.09 20.75
N GLU A 363 32.86 -20.89 20.06
CA GLU A 363 32.18 -22.04 20.64
C GLU A 363 33.00 -23.32 20.37
N GLU A 364 33.48 -23.95 21.44
CA GLU A 364 34.33 -25.16 21.35
C GLU A 364 33.91 -26.17 22.40
N SER A 365 33.61 -27.39 21.97
CA SER A 365 33.07 -28.43 22.88
C SER A 365 34.08 -28.96 23.89
N ARG A 366 35.38 -28.93 23.55
CA ARG A 366 36.43 -29.53 24.39
C ARG A 366 37.76 -28.78 24.42
N GLY A 367 38.00 -27.82 23.55
CA GLY A 367 39.23 -27.04 23.43
C GLY A 367 39.55 -26.73 21.98
N ALA A 368 40.66 -26.04 21.73
CA ALA A 368 41.04 -25.45 20.47
C ALA A 368 40.72 -26.33 19.23
N SER A 369 39.69 -25.93 18.50
CA SER A 369 39.13 -26.66 17.35
C SER A 369 38.57 -25.72 16.27
N ILE A 370 38.96 -24.44 16.30
CA ILE A 370 38.67 -23.46 15.28
C ILE A 370 39.99 -23.12 14.56
N TYR A 371 39.93 -23.07 13.23
CA TYR A 371 41.11 -22.92 12.39
C TYR A 371 40.89 -21.81 11.38
N LEU A 372 41.96 -21.10 11.04
CA LEU A 372 41.97 -20.05 10.04
C LEU A 372 42.24 -20.66 8.66
N GLN A 373 41.36 -20.38 7.72
CA GLN A 373 41.59 -20.57 6.31
C GLN A 373 41.87 -19.21 5.64
N LYS A 374 42.02 -19.17 4.32
CA LYS A 374 42.16 -17.91 3.60
C LYS A 374 40.78 -17.24 3.54
N CYS A 375 40.58 -16.23 4.38
CA CYS A 375 39.37 -15.43 4.42
C CYS A 375 38.07 -16.22 4.71
N TYR A 376 38.17 -17.35 5.42
CA TYR A 376 37.06 -18.10 5.97
C TYR A 376 37.49 -18.96 7.15
N LEU A 377 36.54 -19.50 7.90
CA LEU A 377 36.84 -20.25 9.13
C LEU A 377 36.52 -21.74 8.95
N LYS A 378 37.37 -22.59 9.54
CA LYS A 378 37.11 -24.02 9.67
C LYS A 378 36.81 -24.36 11.13
N PHE A 379 35.77 -25.16 11.36
CA PHE A 379 35.30 -25.58 12.66
C PHE A 379 35.43 -27.09 12.84
N GLY A 380 35.89 -27.48 14.05
CA GLY A 380 35.97 -28.84 14.47
C GLY A 380 37.26 -29.59 14.05
N LYS A 381 37.54 -30.62 14.77
CA LYS A 381 38.51 -31.67 14.47
C LYS A 381 37.95 -33.00 14.93
N THR A 382 38.68 -34.09 14.76
CA THR A 382 38.24 -35.41 15.22
C THR A 382 37.88 -35.35 16.71
N ASP A 383 36.65 -35.75 17.06
CA ASP A 383 36.08 -35.77 18.41
C ASP A 383 35.89 -34.40 19.09
N TYR A 384 36.11 -33.29 18.37
CA TYR A 384 35.96 -31.94 18.90
C TYR A 384 35.04 -31.15 17.95
N GLN A 385 33.92 -30.72 18.47
CA GLN A 385 32.95 -29.88 17.74
C GLN A 385 33.24 -28.41 18.02
N ALA A 386 32.96 -27.55 17.04
CA ALA A 386 33.12 -26.13 17.18
C ALA A 386 32.03 -25.36 16.42
N GLY A 387 31.90 -24.10 16.75
CA GLY A 387 30.96 -23.15 16.18
C GLY A 387 31.34 -21.71 16.51
N LEU A 388 30.43 -20.82 16.17
CA LEU A 388 30.61 -19.38 16.27
C LEU A 388 29.35 -18.73 16.82
N THR A 389 29.47 -17.82 17.75
CA THR A 389 28.40 -16.88 18.11
C THR A 389 28.67 -15.56 17.44
N LEU A 390 27.69 -15.00 16.75
CA LEU A 390 27.81 -13.74 16.04
C LEU A 390 27.97 -12.55 17.01
N PRO A 391 28.61 -11.46 16.57
CA PRO A 391 28.64 -10.21 17.32
C PRO A 391 27.22 -9.73 17.66
N PRO A 392 27.06 -8.96 18.75
CA PRO A 392 25.81 -8.24 19.00
C PRO A 392 25.45 -7.32 17.85
N VAL A 393 24.19 -7.34 17.40
CA VAL A 393 23.72 -6.48 16.31
C VAL A 393 22.71 -5.49 16.87
N ASP A 394 22.98 -4.22 16.69
CA ASP A 394 22.10 -3.10 17.07
C ASP A 394 21.32 -2.57 15.87
N GLY A 395 20.26 -1.79 16.13
CA GLY A 395 19.48 -1.12 15.09
C GLY A 395 18.42 -2.00 14.41
N ILE A 396 18.18 -3.22 14.88
CA ILE A 396 17.07 -4.05 14.37
C ILE A 396 15.77 -3.57 15.03
N PRO A 397 14.74 -3.15 14.24
CA PRO A 397 13.47 -2.72 14.80
C PRO A 397 12.77 -3.84 15.61
N GLU A 398 12.02 -3.43 16.62
CA GLU A 398 11.25 -4.39 17.43
C GLU A 398 10.19 -5.10 16.56
N GLY A 399 10.15 -6.43 16.65
CA GLY A 399 9.21 -7.25 15.87
C GLY A 399 9.63 -7.51 14.42
N GLU A 400 10.79 -7.00 14.00
CA GLU A 400 11.32 -7.24 12.66
C GLU A 400 11.64 -8.73 12.49
N LYS A 401 11.24 -9.28 11.34
CA LYS A 401 11.67 -10.62 10.93
C LYS A 401 13.08 -10.56 10.37
N VAL A 402 13.96 -11.37 10.91
CA VAL A 402 15.38 -11.39 10.54
C VAL A 402 15.73 -12.71 9.88
N MET A 403 16.47 -12.64 8.78
CA MET A 403 17.05 -13.79 8.10
C MET A 403 18.55 -13.82 8.34
N LEU A 404 19.05 -14.98 8.76
CA LEU A 404 20.46 -15.31 8.79
C LEU A 404 20.81 -16.07 7.53
N SER A 405 21.73 -15.51 6.73
CA SER A 405 22.28 -16.16 5.54
C SER A 405 23.78 -16.39 5.72
N PHE A 406 24.30 -17.49 5.22
CA PHE A 406 25.73 -17.77 5.20
C PHE A 406 26.07 -18.88 4.20
N ASP A 407 27.34 -18.87 3.76
CA ASP A 407 27.88 -19.96 2.98
C ASP A 407 28.62 -20.95 3.92
N TRP A 408 28.43 -22.23 3.68
CA TRP A 408 29.07 -23.27 4.48
C TRP A 408 29.44 -24.49 3.64
N ALA A 409 30.39 -25.29 4.11
CA ALA A 409 30.74 -26.53 3.47
C ALA A 409 31.07 -27.61 4.52
N PRO A 410 30.62 -28.87 4.36
CA PRO A 410 31.13 -29.96 5.15
C PRO A 410 32.58 -30.26 4.73
N MET A 411 33.45 -30.56 5.70
CA MET A 411 34.82 -30.92 5.37
C MET A 411 34.91 -32.26 4.66
N VAL A 412 35.86 -32.37 3.73
CA VAL A 412 36.23 -33.65 3.09
C VAL A 412 37.32 -34.30 3.92
N GLY A 413 37.05 -35.49 4.46
CA GLY A 413 38.03 -36.24 5.25
C GLY A 413 39.10 -36.93 4.44
N GLY A 414 40.12 -37.47 5.08
CA GLY A 414 41.22 -38.19 4.44
C GLY A 414 40.79 -39.41 3.60
N THR A 415 39.56 -39.91 3.82
CA THR A 415 38.91 -40.93 2.99
C THR A 415 38.18 -40.38 1.79
N ARG A 416 38.30 -39.10 1.53
CA ARG A 416 37.63 -38.33 0.45
C ARG A 416 36.09 -38.38 0.56
N LYS A 417 35.58 -38.50 1.78
CA LYS A 417 34.14 -38.42 2.06
C LYS A 417 33.85 -37.19 2.89
N PHE A 418 32.71 -36.60 2.65
CA PHE A 418 32.22 -35.50 3.47
C PHE A 418 31.91 -35.97 4.91
N ASP A 419 32.26 -35.13 5.87
CA ASP A 419 31.83 -35.31 7.24
C ASP A 419 30.30 -35.20 7.34
N PRO A 420 29.66 -36.12 8.10
CA PRO A 420 28.18 -36.10 8.21
C PRO A 420 27.72 -35.06 9.24
N VAL A 421 28.10 -33.80 9.02
CA VAL A 421 27.76 -32.69 9.91
C VAL A 421 26.39 -32.11 9.59
N GLN A 422 25.66 -31.74 10.65
CA GLN A 422 24.52 -30.85 10.60
C GLN A 422 24.85 -29.59 11.41
N LEU A 423 24.38 -28.45 10.95
CA LEU A 423 24.52 -27.18 11.67
C LEU A 423 23.28 -26.92 12.51
N ILE A 424 23.50 -26.59 13.76
CA ILE A 424 22.48 -26.19 14.71
C ILE A 424 22.61 -24.70 14.95
N ILE A 425 21.53 -23.98 14.71
CA ILE A 425 21.44 -22.54 14.97
C ILE A 425 20.59 -22.32 16.20
N THR A 426 21.15 -21.66 17.19
CA THR A 426 20.42 -21.28 18.41
C THR A 426 20.36 -19.76 18.54
N VAL A 427 19.19 -19.26 18.91
CA VAL A 427 18.95 -17.83 19.16
C VAL A 427 18.54 -17.66 20.61
N THR A 428 19.32 -16.91 21.36
CA THR A 428 19.09 -16.68 22.81
C THR A 428 18.90 -15.18 23.06
N ASN A 429 17.79 -14.81 23.68
CA ASN A 429 17.55 -13.46 24.17
C ASN A 429 17.04 -13.54 25.64
N GLY A 430 17.83 -13.05 26.56
CA GLY A 430 17.58 -13.19 28.00
C GLY A 430 17.52 -14.67 28.41
N SER A 431 16.42 -15.11 28.99
CA SER A 431 16.18 -16.50 29.40
C SER A 431 15.57 -17.38 28.29
N LYS A 432 15.23 -16.83 27.17
CA LYS A 432 14.59 -17.54 26.07
C LYS A 432 15.64 -18.00 25.06
N THR A 433 15.66 -19.29 24.78
CA THR A 433 16.48 -19.89 23.73
C THR A 433 15.59 -20.67 22.78
N VAL A 434 15.78 -20.47 21.49
CA VAL A 434 15.09 -21.22 20.43
C VAL A 434 16.15 -21.83 19.52
N GLU A 435 15.97 -23.07 19.15
CA GLU A 435 16.77 -23.78 18.17
C GLU A 435 16.02 -23.83 16.85
N MET A 436 16.68 -23.42 15.77
CA MET A 436 16.14 -23.51 14.42
C MET A 436 16.26 -24.94 13.89
N ASN A 437 15.55 -25.23 12.80
CA ASN A 437 15.68 -26.52 12.15
C ASN A 437 17.14 -26.78 11.73
N PRO A 438 17.69 -27.98 12.00
CA PRO A 438 19.05 -28.31 11.62
C PRO A 438 19.30 -28.22 10.11
N ILE A 439 20.45 -27.67 9.72
CA ILE A 439 20.89 -27.58 8.33
C ILE A 439 21.88 -28.69 8.05
N GLY A 440 21.57 -29.57 7.13
CA GLY A 440 22.41 -30.68 6.73
C GLY A 440 22.73 -30.67 5.24
N HIS A 441 23.51 -31.68 4.80
CA HIS A 441 23.82 -31.92 3.39
C HIS A 441 23.51 -33.37 2.99
N ASN A 442 23.35 -33.59 1.70
CA ASN A 442 23.07 -34.91 1.12
C ASN A 442 24.24 -35.49 0.33
N PHE A 443 25.44 -34.97 0.56
CA PHE A 443 26.65 -35.47 -0.13
C PHE A 443 27.01 -36.85 0.36
N VAL A 444 27.00 -37.82 -0.53
CA VAL A 444 27.29 -39.24 -0.23
C VAL A 444 28.51 -39.77 -0.98
N ASN A 445 28.97 -39.04 -1.99
CA ASN A 445 30.04 -39.46 -2.88
C ASN A 445 31.41 -38.96 -2.42
N THR A 446 32.46 -39.61 -2.85
CA THR A 446 33.82 -39.13 -2.73
C THR A 446 34.07 -37.99 -3.71
N VAL A 447 34.66 -36.89 -3.24
CA VAL A 447 34.91 -35.66 -4.01
C VAL A 447 36.37 -35.22 -3.90
N ASP A 448 36.81 -34.41 -4.85
CA ASP A 448 38.18 -33.91 -4.92
C ASP A 448 38.32 -32.46 -4.37
N LYS A 449 37.20 -31.78 -4.06
CA LYS A 449 37.19 -30.41 -3.60
C LYS A 449 36.03 -30.15 -2.68
N LEU A 450 36.05 -29.02 -1.97
CA LEU A 450 34.92 -28.51 -1.19
C LEU A 450 33.74 -28.21 -2.13
N GLU A 451 32.54 -28.47 -1.62
CA GLU A 451 31.29 -28.00 -2.21
C GLU A 451 30.63 -27.06 -1.21
N TRP A 452 30.50 -25.79 -1.59
CA TRP A 452 29.84 -24.78 -0.79
C TRP A 452 28.34 -24.80 -1.02
N LEU A 453 27.64 -24.67 0.09
CA LEU A 453 26.18 -24.58 0.19
C LEU A 453 25.80 -23.23 0.74
N HIS A 454 24.73 -22.66 0.24
CA HIS A 454 24.13 -21.47 0.80
C HIS A 454 22.99 -21.85 1.77
N ALA A 455 22.90 -21.16 2.90
CA ALA A 455 21.85 -21.36 3.87
C ALA A 455 21.13 -20.03 4.16
N ASP A 456 19.79 -20.06 4.09
CA ASP A 456 18.89 -18.99 4.49
C ASP A 456 18.00 -19.49 5.63
N VAL A 457 18.03 -18.82 6.78
CA VAL A 457 17.26 -19.21 7.96
C VAL A 457 16.54 -18.02 8.53
N VAL A 458 15.22 -18.03 8.48
CA VAL A 458 14.41 -17.02 9.18
C VAL A 458 14.46 -17.31 10.67
N LEU A 459 14.90 -16.34 11.46
CA LEU A 459 15.03 -16.45 12.90
C LEU A 459 13.67 -16.21 13.57
N GLU A 460 12.98 -17.27 13.91
CA GLU A 460 11.63 -17.22 14.46
C GLU A 460 11.60 -17.52 15.96
N GLY A 461 10.49 -17.12 16.60
CA GLY A 461 10.19 -17.46 17.99
C GLY A 461 10.92 -16.65 19.07
N VAL A 462 11.84 -15.76 18.68
CA VAL A 462 12.58 -14.85 19.59
C VAL A 462 12.70 -13.48 18.94
N SER A 463 12.45 -12.40 19.67
CA SER A 463 12.74 -11.04 19.20
C SER A 463 14.25 -10.83 19.16
N ILE A 464 14.75 -10.33 18.03
CA ILE A 464 16.17 -10.02 17.87
C ILE A 464 16.41 -8.60 18.40
N THR A 465 17.35 -8.46 19.32
CA THR A 465 17.78 -7.20 19.96
C THR A 465 19.30 -7.18 20.06
N LYS A 466 19.89 -6.07 20.47
CA LYS A 466 21.34 -5.97 20.72
C LYS A 466 21.88 -6.98 21.75
N ASP A 467 21.01 -7.52 22.61
CA ASP A 467 21.40 -8.51 23.64
C ASP A 467 21.19 -9.95 23.16
N THR A 468 20.71 -10.13 21.91
CA THR A 468 20.48 -11.45 21.33
C THR A 468 21.80 -12.10 20.91
N ARG A 469 21.95 -13.38 21.26
CA ARG A 469 23.07 -14.22 20.83
C ARG A 469 22.57 -15.20 19.77
N ILE A 470 23.21 -15.18 18.61
CA ILE A 470 22.96 -16.10 17.50
C ILE A 470 24.18 -17.00 17.38
N THR A 471 24.02 -18.29 17.65
CA THR A 471 25.11 -19.25 17.63
C THR A 471 24.89 -20.28 16.54
N ILE A 472 25.91 -20.50 15.71
CA ILE A 472 25.96 -21.53 14.68
C ILE A 472 27.00 -22.57 15.15
N LYS A 473 26.62 -23.81 15.32
CA LYS A 473 27.54 -24.89 15.76
C LYS A 473 27.19 -26.22 15.10
N SER A 474 28.14 -27.15 15.12
CA SER A 474 27.87 -28.51 14.64
C SER A 474 27.01 -29.31 15.63
N ASP A 475 26.27 -30.28 15.10
CA ASP A 475 25.58 -31.33 15.86
C ASP A 475 26.54 -32.21 16.65
N ALA A 476 25.98 -33.19 17.36
CA ALA A 476 26.73 -34.14 18.23
C ALA A 476 27.67 -33.44 19.23
N TRP A 477 27.23 -32.35 19.82
CA TRP A 477 28.00 -31.47 20.66
C TRP A 477 28.49 -32.17 21.94
N GLY A 478 29.81 -32.20 22.13
CA GLY A 478 30.44 -32.83 23.31
C GLY A 478 30.61 -34.34 23.20
N GLU A 479 30.15 -34.98 22.13
CA GLU A 479 30.39 -36.41 21.88
C GLU A 479 31.87 -36.71 21.60
N THR A 480 32.31 -37.91 21.98
CA THR A 480 33.70 -38.38 21.83
C THR A 480 33.72 -39.82 21.35
N ALA A 481 34.87 -40.22 20.80
CA ALA A 481 35.14 -41.63 20.45
C ALA A 481 34.96 -42.57 21.66
N ALA A 482 35.26 -42.10 22.88
CA ALA A 482 35.12 -42.92 24.10
C ALA A 482 33.67 -43.26 24.43
N THR A 483 32.70 -42.43 24.02
CA THR A 483 31.26 -42.65 24.23
C THR A 483 30.60 -43.40 23.10
N SER A 484 31.07 -43.20 21.87
CA SER A 484 30.49 -43.79 20.67
C SER A 484 31.18 -45.05 20.15
N GLY A 485 32.38 -45.33 20.64
CA GLY A 485 33.21 -46.44 20.15
C GLY A 485 33.83 -46.20 18.75
N SER A 486 33.62 -45.03 18.20
CA SER A 486 34.18 -44.57 16.91
C SER A 486 34.39 -43.07 16.93
N SER A 487 35.37 -42.56 16.15
CA SER A 487 35.64 -41.12 16.07
C SER A 487 34.45 -40.36 15.53
N VAL A 488 34.19 -39.20 16.10
CA VAL A 488 33.13 -38.25 15.70
C VAL A 488 33.74 -37.18 14.78
N TYR A 489 33.26 -37.14 13.60
CA TYR A 489 33.69 -36.17 12.56
C TYR A 489 32.52 -35.22 12.26
N ARG A 490 32.66 -33.95 12.71
CA ARG A 490 31.67 -32.88 12.52
C ARG A 490 32.37 -31.58 12.11
N ARG A 491 33.26 -31.71 11.12
CA ARG A 491 34.09 -30.57 10.66
C ARG A 491 33.40 -29.88 9.47
N TRP A 492 33.48 -28.56 9.51
CA TRP A 492 32.79 -27.72 8.50
C TRP A 492 33.50 -26.37 8.36
N PHE A 493 33.10 -25.63 7.33
CA PHE A 493 33.60 -24.29 7.00
C PHE A 493 32.47 -23.31 6.94
N ILE A 494 32.75 -22.01 7.21
CA ILE A 494 31.79 -20.91 7.07
C ILE A 494 32.43 -19.71 6.43
N ASP A 495 31.61 -18.98 5.65
CA ASP A 495 31.93 -17.74 4.98
C ASP A 495 30.66 -16.90 4.78
N ASN A 496 30.81 -15.63 4.39
CA ASN A 496 29.73 -14.75 3.92
C ASN A 496 28.51 -14.70 4.84
N ILE A 497 28.72 -14.45 6.12
CA ILE A 497 27.64 -14.37 7.10
C ILE A 497 26.88 -13.03 6.92
N LYS A 498 25.55 -13.08 6.89
CA LYS A 498 24.71 -11.91 6.77
C LYS A 498 23.46 -12.04 7.62
N LEU A 499 23.08 -10.96 8.32
CA LEU A 499 21.76 -10.77 8.92
C LEU A 499 21.04 -9.68 8.15
N SER A 500 19.89 -9.98 7.62
CA SER A 500 19.07 -9.05 6.85
C SER A 500 17.61 -9.11 7.28
N ARG A 501 16.79 -8.14 6.83
CA ARG A 501 15.35 -8.24 6.94
C ARG A 501 14.88 -9.46 6.16
N ALA A 502 14.03 -10.29 6.77
CA ALA A 502 13.34 -11.35 6.06
C ALA A 502 12.12 -10.77 5.33
N ASN A 503 12.01 -11.06 4.05
CA ASN A 503 10.87 -10.64 3.21
C ASN A 503 9.63 -11.50 3.43
#